data_4e41a27cfff1e914ed86c7fba3aee3a5
#
_entry.id   4e41a27cfff1e914ed86c7fba3aee3a5
#
_cell.length_a   1.000
_cell.length_b   1.000
_cell.length_c   1.000
_cell.angle_alpha   90.00
_cell.angle_beta   90.00
_cell.angle_gamma   90.00
#
_symmetry.space_group_name_H-M   'P 1'
#
loop_
_entity.id
_entity.type
_entity.pdbx_description
1 polymer ?
#
loop_
_entity_poly.entity_id
_entity_poly.type
_entity_poly.pdbx_seq_one_letter_code
_entity_poly.pdbx_strand_id
1 'polypeptide(L)'
;MPNHVYHTIKATTDKGRKVLKEISKTEYGICGYVNPMPKELTGTTSPQRIPETISREESDRLKDLYGHDNWYDWSFRNWGTKWGCYDNHYYEVQGTLHFATAWSPFNFDVLYLLTKKLPDFIWTWEEEQGFGAEEEYQNGECIHSFSWDLPEISEDIVEVDGVEYMVLLSDHVTPEQTFPAGYYLAYEPLEEGRIAETLEELNKKVLDNS
;
A
#
# COMPACT_ATOMS: atom_id res chain seq x y z
N MET A 1 -13.60 3.53 -9.42
CA MET A 1 -12.48 4.25 -8.79
C MET A 1 -11.38 3.22 -8.56
N PRO A 2 -10.11 3.56 -8.57
CA PRO A 2 -9.08 2.61 -8.19
C PRO A 2 -9.15 2.40 -6.68
N ASN A 3 -8.80 1.20 -6.20
CA ASN A 3 -8.50 0.99 -4.79
C ASN A 3 -7.28 1.83 -4.42
N HIS A 4 -7.29 2.39 -3.24
CA HIS A 4 -6.17 3.15 -2.70
C HIS A 4 -5.33 2.26 -1.79
N VAL A 5 -4.02 2.43 -1.88
CA VAL A 5 -3.07 1.89 -0.91
C VAL A 5 -2.50 3.06 -0.13
N TYR A 6 -2.67 3.05 1.16
CA TYR A 6 -2.19 4.08 2.08
C TYR A 6 -0.83 3.70 2.64
N HIS A 7 0.07 4.65 2.69
CA HIS A 7 1.45 4.41 3.07
C HIS A 7 1.89 5.36 4.18
N THR A 8 2.72 4.85 5.05
CA THR A 8 3.50 5.63 6.01
C THR A 8 4.96 5.23 5.92
N ILE A 9 5.84 6.20 5.70
CA ILE A 9 7.29 6.00 5.87
C ILE A 9 7.76 6.84 7.04
N LYS A 10 8.41 6.19 8.01
CA LYS A 10 9.01 6.81 9.18
C LYS A 10 10.53 6.74 9.07
N ALA A 11 11.17 7.89 8.98
CA ALA A 11 12.61 7.95 9.02
C ALA A 11 13.14 7.72 10.46
N THR A 12 14.15 6.87 10.61
CA THR A 12 14.77 6.57 11.90
C THR A 12 15.94 7.50 12.23
N THR A 13 16.37 8.34 11.26
CA THR A 13 17.49 9.28 11.40
C THR A 13 17.10 10.72 11.03
N ASP A 14 17.78 11.72 11.59
CA ASP A 14 17.58 13.13 11.23
C ASP A 14 17.90 13.43 9.76
N LYS A 15 18.88 12.73 9.19
CA LYS A 15 19.18 12.82 7.75
C LYS A 15 17.99 12.29 6.91
N GLY A 16 17.42 11.18 7.32
CA GLY A 16 16.25 10.59 6.67
C GLY A 16 15.04 11.52 6.74
N ARG A 17 14.78 12.18 7.87
CA ARG A 17 13.70 13.17 8.01
C ARG A 17 13.80 14.30 6.99
N LYS A 18 15.02 14.78 6.70
CA LYS A 18 15.25 15.81 5.68
C LYS A 18 14.90 15.29 4.28
N VAL A 19 15.29 14.04 3.98
CA VAL A 19 14.97 13.39 2.71
C VAL A 19 13.44 13.24 2.55
N LEU A 20 12.72 12.78 3.58
CA LEU A 20 11.25 12.68 3.51
C LEU A 20 10.57 14.03 3.29
N LYS A 21 11.11 15.09 3.91
CA LYS A 21 10.62 16.45 3.71
C LYS A 21 10.87 16.98 2.30
N GLU A 22 11.93 16.56 1.62
CA GLU A 22 12.19 16.87 0.22
C GLU A 22 11.25 16.08 -0.68
N ILE A 23 11.08 14.79 -0.42
CA ILE A 23 10.16 13.91 -1.15
C ILE A 23 8.73 14.46 -1.13
N SER A 24 8.25 14.95 0.01
CA SER A 24 6.88 15.46 0.15
C SER A 24 6.56 16.65 -0.76
N LYS A 25 7.58 17.32 -1.31
CA LYS A 25 7.46 18.46 -2.23
C LYS A 25 7.67 18.09 -3.69
N THR A 26 8.04 16.83 -3.93
CA THR A 26 8.35 16.34 -5.27
C THR A 26 7.08 15.89 -5.96
N GLU A 27 6.92 16.23 -7.24
CA GLU A 27 5.85 15.72 -8.07
C GLU A 27 5.92 14.18 -8.11
N TYR A 28 4.80 13.51 -7.95
CA TYR A 28 4.69 12.04 -7.78
C TYR A 28 5.43 11.47 -6.55
N GLY A 29 5.75 12.30 -5.55
CA GLY A 29 6.34 11.91 -4.27
C GLY A 29 7.61 11.05 -4.41
N ILE A 30 7.65 9.89 -3.74
CA ILE A 30 8.79 8.96 -3.78
C ILE A 30 9.10 8.52 -5.21
N CYS A 31 8.07 8.14 -5.98
CA CYS A 31 8.23 7.69 -7.36
C CYS A 31 8.96 8.75 -8.20
N GLY A 32 8.51 10.00 -8.14
CA GLY A 32 9.15 11.10 -8.85
C GLY A 32 10.54 11.48 -8.31
N TYR A 33 10.77 11.29 -7.02
CA TYR A 33 12.05 11.62 -6.38
C TYR A 33 13.17 10.64 -6.78
N VAL A 34 12.87 9.35 -6.88
CA VAL A 34 13.89 8.32 -7.15
C VAL A 34 13.97 7.93 -8.63
N ASN A 35 12.86 8.00 -9.35
CA ASN A 35 12.76 7.64 -10.77
C ASN A 35 11.77 8.58 -11.49
N PRO A 36 12.18 9.82 -11.80
CA PRO A 36 11.29 10.82 -12.38
C PRO A 36 10.81 10.42 -13.78
N MET A 37 9.50 10.60 -14.04
CA MET A 37 8.94 10.39 -15.37
C MET A 37 9.56 11.35 -16.39
N PRO A 38 9.94 10.88 -17.59
CA PRO A 38 10.36 11.74 -18.67
C PRO A 38 9.30 12.80 -19.02
N LYS A 39 9.70 14.06 -19.09
CA LYS A 39 8.77 15.18 -19.36
C LYS A 39 7.96 15.00 -20.64
N GLU A 40 8.52 14.38 -21.65
CA GLU A 40 7.85 14.12 -22.93
C GLU A 40 6.66 13.14 -22.78
N LEU A 41 6.63 12.34 -21.72
CA LEU A 41 5.53 11.41 -21.43
C LEU A 41 4.43 12.03 -20.57
N THR A 42 4.72 13.04 -19.74
CA THR A 42 3.75 13.59 -18.76
C THR A 42 2.51 14.20 -19.40
N GLY A 43 2.59 14.69 -20.63
CA GLY A 43 1.45 15.27 -21.37
C GLY A 43 0.78 14.32 -22.37
N THR A 44 1.19 13.05 -22.41
CA THR A 44 0.65 12.09 -23.37
C THR A 44 -0.72 11.55 -22.94
N THR A 45 -1.45 10.92 -23.86
CA THR A 45 -2.72 10.25 -23.57
C THR A 45 -2.53 8.74 -23.44
N SER A 46 -3.45 8.05 -22.75
CA SER A 46 -3.45 6.60 -22.69
C SER A 46 -4.87 6.05 -22.89
N PRO A 47 -5.09 5.13 -23.85
CA PRO A 47 -4.12 4.69 -24.87
C PRO A 47 -3.82 5.78 -25.89
N GLN A 48 -2.66 5.72 -26.51
CA GLN A 48 -2.33 6.59 -27.64
C GLN A 48 -3.17 6.20 -28.87
N ARG A 49 -3.72 7.20 -29.55
CA ARG A 49 -4.49 6.99 -30.80
C ARG A 49 -3.66 7.52 -31.95
N ILE A 50 -3.19 6.62 -32.79
CA ILE A 50 -2.43 6.97 -34.00
C ILE A 50 -3.39 7.01 -35.19
N PRO A 51 -3.44 8.13 -35.97
CA PRO A 51 -2.62 9.35 -35.84
C PRO A 51 -3.27 10.48 -35.03
N GLU A 52 -4.39 10.29 -34.32
CA GLU A 52 -5.23 11.36 -33.77
C GLU A 52 -4.53 12.12 -32.61
N THR A 53 -3.80 11.42 -31.73
CA THR A 53 -3.12 12.00 -30.57
C THR A 53 -1.62 12.12 -30.76
N ILE A 54 -1.03 11.29 -31.61
CA ILE A 54 0.41 11.22 -31.84
C ILE A 54 0.69 10.64 -33.22
N SER A 55 1.74 11.12 -33.92
CA SER A 55 2.19 10.48 -35.15
C SER A 55 2.86 9.13 -34.88
N ARG A 56 2.93 8.27 -35.91
CA ARG A 56 3.61 6.97 -35.75
C ARG A 56 5.11 7.16 -35.48
N GLU A 57 5.74 8.08 -36.17
CA GLU A 57 7.15 8.38 -36.01
C GLU A 57 7.47 8.86 -34.58
N GLU A 58 6.61 9.68 -34.00
CA GLU A 58 6.78 10.17 -32.64
C GLU A 58 6.50 9.05 -31.60
N SER A 59 5.49 8.22 -31.83
CA SER A 59 5.24 7.04 -30.97
C SER A 59 6.43 6.10 -30.97
N ASP A 60 6.98 5.79 -32.15
CA ASP A 60 8.15 4.91 -32.27
C ASP A 60 9.38 5.55 -31.61
N ARG A 61 9.61 6.86 -31.78
CA ARG A 61 10.69 7.59 -31.11
C ARG A 61 10.60 7.52 -29.58
N LEU A 62 9.41 7.73 -29.01
CA LEU A 62 9.22 7.67 -27.56
C LEU A 62 9.43 6.26 -27.02
N LYS A 63 8.98 5.23 -27.75
CA LYS A 63 9.22 3.82 -27.38
C LYS A 63 10.71 3.46 -27.43
N ASP A 64 11.42 3.95 -28.44
CA ASP A 64 12.87 3.72 -28.53
C ASP A 64 13.64 4.37 -27.37
N LEU A 65 13.22 5.57 -26.94
CA LEU A 65 13.90 6.32 -25.88
C LEU A 65 13.51 5.85 -24.47
N TYR A 66 12.22 5.55 -24.24
CA TYR A 66 11.66 5.37 -22.90
C TYR A 66 10.98 4.01 -22.69
N GLY A 67 10.95 3.17 -23.72
CA GLY A 67 10.25 1.88 -23.70
C GLY A 67 8.75 1.99 -23.90
N HIS A 68 8.16 3.21 -23.78
CA HIS A 68 6.73 3.47 -23.86
C HIS A 68 6.47 4.82 -24.53
N ASP A 69 5.31 4.98 -25.14
CA ASP A 69 4.89 6.21 -25.81
C ASP A 69 3.84 7.02 -25.02
N ASN A 70 3.53 6.58 -23.80
CA ASN A 70 2.56 7.24 -22.94
C ASN A 70 2.91 7.09 -21.45
N TRP A 71 2.36 8.04 -20.65
CA TRP A 71 2.61 8.11 -19.22
C TRP A 71 2.11 6.89 -18.44
N TYR A 72 0.99 6.30 -18.85
CA TYR A 72 0.35 5.22 -18.11
C TYR A 72 1.16 3.93 -18.15
N ASP A 73 1.52 3.45 -19.35
CA ASP A 73 2.30 2.24 -19.50
C ASP A 73 3.70 2.40 -18.89
N TRP A 74 4.25 3.64 -19.03
CA TRP A 74 5.54 3.96 -18.42
C TRP A 74 5.45 3.93 -16.88
N SER A 75 4.43 4.55 -16.27
CA SER A 75 4.29 4.57 -14.81
C SER A 75 4.06 3.17 -14.24
N PHE A 76 3.24 2.37 -14.89
CA PHE A 76 3.02 0.98 -14.50
C PHE A 76 4.30 0.16 -14.52
N ARG A 77 5.12 0.31 -15.57
CA ARG A 77 6.37 -0.44 -15.71
C ARG A 77 7.43 0.03 -14.73
N ASN A 78 7.57 1.34 -14.55
CA ASN A 78 8.68 1.94 -13.80
C ASN A 78 8.37 2.19 -12.32
N TRP A 79 7.10 2.39 -11.98
CA TRP A 79 6.68 2.64 -10.60
C TRP A 79 5.84 1.51 -9.98
N GLY A 80 5.23 0.65 -10.79
CA GLY A 80 4.31 -0.40 -10.34
C GLY A 80 2.92 0.11 -9.97
N THR A 81 2.68 1.41 -10.04
CA THR A 81 1.41 2.07 -9.71
C THR A 81 1.05 3.13 -10.74
N LYS A 82 -0.24 3.42 -10.87
CA LYS A 82 -0.78 4.24 -11.95
C LYS A 82 -0.30 5.69 -11.93
N TRP A 83 -0.36 6.35 -10.79
CA TRP A 83 -0.16 7.80 -10.67
C TRP A 83 1.09 8.20 -9.88
N GLY A 84 1.97 7.24 -9.57
CA GLY A 84 3.02 7.45 -8.60
C GLY A 84 2.45 7.62 -7.19
N CYS A 85 3.16 8.34 -6.32
CA CYS A 85 2.70 8.65 -4.99
C CYS A 85 1.99 10.02 -4.99
N TYR A 86 0.76 10.06 -4.45
CA TYR A 86 -0.04 11.28 -4.36
C TYR A 86 -0.51 11.51 -2.91
N ASP A 87 -1.12 12.65 -2.62
CA ASP A 87 -1.54 13.08 -1.28
C ASP A 87 -0.38 13.05 -0.27
N ASN A 88 0.78 13.53 -0.71
CA ASN A 88 2.00 13.49 0.08
C ASN A 88 1.96 14.51 1.24
N HIS A 89 1.94 14.02 2.48
CA HIS A 89 1.96 14.82 3.69
C HIS A 89 3.12 14.44 4.61
N TYR A 90 4.01 15.39 4.88
CA TYR A 90 5.10 15.20 5.83
C TYR A 90 4.75 15.77 7.20
N TYR A 91 4.81 14.93 8.23
CA TYR A 91 4.55 15.29 9.63
C TYR A 91 5.87 15.52 10.36
N GLU A 92 6.21 16.79 10.59
CA GLU A 92 7.52 17.21 11.14
C GLU A 92 7.81 16.60 12.53
N VAL A 93 6.81 16.54 13.41
CA VAL A 93 6.99 16.06 14.80
C VAL A 93 7.27 14.56 14.82
N GLN A 94 6.55 13.80 14.03
CA GLN A 94 6.69 12.34 13.95
C GLN A 94 7.87 11.92 13.07
N GLY A 95 8.28 12.78 12.14
CA GLY A 95 9.27 12.45 11.11
C GLY A 95 8.75 11.43 10.11
N THR A 96 7.43 11.47 9.81
CA THR A 96 6.74 10.54 8.93
C THR A 96 6.26 11.22 7.66
N LEU A 97 6.29 10.48 6.56
CA LEU A 97 5.66 10.83 5.29
C LEU A 97 4.48 9.91 5.06
N HIS A 98 3.29 10.48 4.90
CA HIS A 98 2.07 9.77 4.50
C HIS A 98 1.76 10.10 3.05
N PHE A 99 1.31 9.09 2.31
CA PHE A 99 0.92 9.23 0.90
C PHE A 99 0.02 8.07 0.48
N ALA A 100 -0.51 8.15 -0.73
CA ALA A 100 -1.27 7.05 -1.31
C ALA A 100 -0.72 6.65 -2.69
N THR A 101 -0.99 5.41 -3.10
CA THR A 101 -0.81 4.91 -4.46
C THR A 101 -2.11 4.26 -4.96
N ALA A 102 -2.21 4.05 -6.27
CA ALA A 102 -3.41 3.45 -6.88
C ALA A 102 -3.17 1.97 -7.20
N TRP A 103 -4.07 1.09 -6.72
CA TRP A 103 -4.17 -0.36 -6.95
C TRP A 103 -3.10 -1.23 -6.29
N SER A 104 -1.89 -0.73 -6.13
CA SER A 104 -0.76 -1.47 -5.56
C SER A 104 0.25 -0.51 -4.95
N PRO A 105 1.08 -0.95 -4.00
CA PRO A 105 2.29 -0.25 -3.62
C PRO A 105 3.19 0.01 -4.83
N PHE A 106 4.13 0.93 -4.69
CA PHE A 106 5.19 1.07 -5.69
C PHE A 106 6.06 -0.21 -5.75
N ASN A 107 6.67 -0.46 -6.91
CA ASN A 107 7.41 -1.70 -7.17
C ASN A 107 8.78 -1.75 -6.48
N PHE A 108 9.40 -2.93 -6.55
CA PHE A 108 10.71 -3.18 -5.97
C PHE A 108 11.82 -2.26 -6.53
N ASP A 109 11.74 -1.85 -7.80
CA ASP A 109 12.75 -0.97 -8.40
C ASP A 109 12.73 0.42 -7.73
N VAL A 110 11.54 0.97 -7.47
CA VAL A 110 11.37 2.22 -6.71
C VAL A 110 11.86 2.06 -5.28
N LEU A 111 11.51 0.97 -4.62
CA LEU A 111 11.95 0.65 -3.27
C LEU A 111 13.48 0.55 -3.19
N TYR A 112 14.08 -0.19 -4.10
CA TYR A 112 15.55 -0.32 -4.18
C TYR A 112 16.24 1.05 -4.38
N LEU A 113 15.71 1.90 -5.25
CA LEU A 113 16.25 3.25 -5.44
C LEU A 113 16.04 4.13 -4.21
N LEU A 114 14.92 3.96 -3.49
CA LEU A 114 14.66 4.66 -2.24
C LEU A 114 15.68 4.28 -1.18
N THR A 115 16.01 3.00 -0.99
CA THR A 115 16.99 2.55 0.02
C THR A 115 18.38 3.15 -0.19
N LYS A 116 18.74 3.54 -1.42
CA LYS A 116 20.00 4.26 -1.72
C LYS A 116 19.98 5.72 -1.26
N LYS A 117 18.80 6.32 -1.13
CA LYS A 117 18.62 7.72 -0.70
C LYS A 117 18.26 7.82 0.78
N LEU A 118 17.48 6.87 1.24
CA LEU A 118 16.96 6.72 2.59
C LEU A 118 17.23 5.29 3.06
N PRO A 119 18.39 4.99 3.65
CA PRO A 119 18.75 3.62 3.99
C PRO A 119 18.12 3.09 5.29
N ASP A 120 17.61 4.00 6.15
CA ASP A 120 17.11 3.66 7.48
C ASP A 120 15.70 4.21 7.66
N PHE A 121 14.71 3.34 7.55
CA PHE A 121 13.29 3.71 7.66
C PHE A 121 12.41 2.49 7.98
N ILE A 122 11.21 2.77 8.47
CA ILE A 122 10.10 1.81 8.57
C ILE A 122 9.07 2.22 7.51
N TRP A 123 8.60 1.26 6.73
CA TRP A 123 7.57 1.43 5.73
C TRP A 123 6.37 0.56 6.05
N THR A 124 5.23 1.18 6.26
CA THR A 124 3.94 0.50 6.46
C THR A 124 3.02 0.88 5.32
N TRP A 125 2.30 -0.09 4.78
CA TRP A 125 1.25 0.17 3.80
C TRP A 125 0.05 -0.73 4.04
N GLU A 126 -1.13 -0.20 3.71
CA GLU A 126 -2.41 -0.91 3.83
C GLU A 126 -3.31 -0.56 2.64
N GLU A 127 -3.91 -1.56 2.04
CA GLU A 127 -4.89 -1.42 0.97
C GLU A 127 -6.28 -1.20 1.59
N GLU A 128 -7.19 -0.53 0.87
CA GLU A 128 -8.54 -0.19 1.36
C GLU A 128 -9.33 -1.37 1.94
N GLN A 129 -9.05 -2.59 1.53
CA GLN A 129 -9.71 -3.79 2.04
C GLN A 129 -9.14 -4.26 3.38
N GLY A 130 -7.98 -3.75 3.80
CA GLY A 130 -7.38 -4.01 5.10
C GLY A 130 -6.20 -5.00 5.11
N PHE A 131 -5.71 -5.45 3.95
CA PHE A 131 -4.45 -6.19 3.89
C PHE A 131 -3.25 -5.25 3.69
N GLY A 132 -2.08 -5.64 4.17
CA GLY A 132 -0.93 -4.77 4.13
C GLY A 132 0.37 -5.40 4.58
N ALA A 133 1.40 -4.57 4.74
CA ALA A 133 2.69 -4.98 5.28
C ALA A 133 3.39 -3.85 6.02
N GLU A 134 4.30 -4.26 6.91
CA GLU A 134 5.29 -3.40 7.53
C GLU A 134 6.69 -3.97 7.28
N GLU A 135 7.60 -3.14 6.86
CA GLU A 135 8.99 -3.51 6.60
C GLU A 135 9.93 -2.50 7.26
N GLU A 136 10.96 -3.00 7.93
CA GLU A 136 12.02 -2.18 8.52
C GLU A 136 13.32 -2.34 7.72
N TYR A 137 13.89 -1.19 7.35
CA TYR A 137 15.14 -1.10 6.60
C TYR A 137 16.24 -0.47 7.45
N GLN A 138 17.40 -1.10 7.47
CA GLN A 138 18.62 -0.59 8.08
C GLN A 138 19.81 -0.74 7.12
N ASN A 139 20.55 0.33 6.91
CA ASN A 139 21.64 0.39 5.92
C ASN A 139 21.22 -0.02 4.49
N GLY A 140 19.94 0.14 4.16
CA GLY A 140 19.35 -0.20 2.87
C GLY A 140 18.99 -1.68 2.69
N GLU A 141 19.07 -2.47 3.75
CA GLU A 141 18.66 -3.88 3.79
C GLU A 141 17.40 -4.04 4.63
N CYS A 142 16.46 -4.87 4.20
CA CYS A 142 15.28 -5.21 4.98
C CYS A 142 15.69 -6.15 6.12
N ILE A 143 15.52 -5.70 7.37
CA ILE A 143 15.86 -6.46 8.57
C ILE A 143 14.64 -7.07 9.27
N HIS A 144 13.46 -6.56 8.97
CA HIS A 144 12.19 -7.09 9.45
C HIS A 144 11.11 -6.89 8.37
N SER A 145 10.25 -7.88 8.23
CA SER A 145 9.08 -7.81 7.36
C SER A 145 7.94 -8.59 8.00
N PHE A 146 6.79 -7.98 8.05
CA PHE A 146 5.55 -8.56 8.50
C PHE A 146 4.43 -8.18 7.54
N SER A 147 3.58 -9.13 7.16
CA SER A 147 2.43 -8.88 6.30
C SER A 147 1.17 -9.47 6.93
N TRP A 148 0.05 -8.84 6.67
CA TRP A 148 -1.29 -9.32 7.04
C TRP A 148 -2.19 -9.35 5.81
N ASP A 149 -3.11 -10.29 5.82
CA ASP A 149 -4.08 -10.47 4.74
C ASP A 149 -5.50 -10.35 5.28
N LEU A 150 -6.47 -10.37 4.40
CA LEU A 150 -7.88 -10.43 4.77
C LEU A 150 -8.15 -11.76 5.48
N PRO A 151 -8.95 -11.75 6.56
CA PRO A 151 -9.33 -12.99 7.21
C PRO A 151 -10.17 -13.86 6.27
N GLU A 152 -9.88 -15.15 6.23
CA GLU A 152 -10.70 -16.11 5.49
C GLU A 152 -12.04 -16.33 6.21
N ILE A 153 -13.12 -16.43 5.44
CA ILE A 153 -14.44 -16.73 5.97
C ILE A 153 -14.56 -18.26 6.11
N SER A 154 -14.78 -18.75 7.32
CA SER A 154 -15.14 -20.16 7.55
C SER A 154 -16.60 -20.40 7.12
N GLU A 155 -16.88 -21.64 6.66
CA GLU A 155 -18.27 -22.09 6.45
C GLU A 155 -18.98 -22.42 7.79
N ASP A 156 -18.26 -22.40 8.91
CA ASP A 156 -18.82 -22.68 10.22
C ASP A 156 -19.63 -21.48 10.74
N ILE A 157 -20.80 -21.79 11.27
CA ILE A 157 -21.66 -20.85 11.96
C ILE A 157 -21.60 -21.17 13.45
N VAL A 158 -21.33 -20.17 14.27
CA VAL A 158 -21.29 -20.28 15.73
C VAL A 158 -22.45 -19.49 16.32
N GLU A 159 -23.26 -20.15 17.16
CA GLU A 159 -24.33 -19.50 17.91
C GLU A 159 -23.78 -19.03 19.27
N VAL A 160 -23.91 -17.72 19.54
CA VAL A 160 -23.53 -17.11 20.82
C VAL A 160 -24.73 -16.28 21.32
N ASP A 161 -25.24 -16.61 22.50
CA ASP A 161 -26.41 -15.93 23.11
C ASP A 161 -27.67 -15.92 22.21
N GLY A 162 -27.86 -16.92 21.35
CA GLY A 162 -29.01 -17.03 20.44
C GLY A 162 -28.85 -16.22 19.15
N VAL A 163 -27.67 -15.71 18.86
CA VAL A 163 -27.31 -15.03 17.61
C VAL A 163 -26.31 -15.88 16.84
N GLU A 164 -26.58 -16.09 15.55
CA GLU A 164 -25.69 -16.82 14.65
C GLU A 164 -24.61 -15.88 14.09
N TYR A 165 -23.36 -16.31 14.15
CA TYR A 165 -22.21 -15.61 13.65
C TYR A 165 -21.46 -16.43 12.60
N MET A 166 -21.09 -15.82 11.50
CA MET A 166 -20.09 -16.38 10.60
C MET A 166 -18.71 -16.21 11.22
N VAL A 167 -17.93 -17.28 11.18
CA VAL A 167 -16.59 -17.31 11.78
C VAL A 167 -15.55 -16.94 10.74
N LEU A 168 -14.78 -15.89 11.00
CA LEU A 168 -13.61 -15.53 10.21
C LEU A 168 -12.38 -16.18 10.80
N LEU A 169 -11.68 -16.95 9.98
CA LEU A 169 -10.37 -17.48 10.30
C LEU A 169 -9.32 -16.39 10.01
N SER A 170 -8.67 -15.91 11.05
CA SER A 170 -7.53 -15.01 10.90
C SER A 170 -6.31 -15.66 11.51
N ASP A 171 -5.39 -16.11 10.67
CA ASP A 171 -4.03 -16.49 11.02
C ASP A 171 -3.04 -15.32 10.87
N HIS A 172 -3.54 -14.15 10.43
CA HIS A 172 -2.78 -12.92 10.32
C HIS A 172 -3.20 -11.92 11.39
N VAL A 173 -2.21 -11.41 12.07
CA VAL A 173 -2.37 -10.46 13.19
C VAL A 173 -1.66 -9.18 12.80
N THR A 174 -2.35 -8.04 12.93
CA THR A 174 -1.68 -6.75 12.73
C THR A 174 -0.64 -6.50 13.84
N PRO A 175 0.40 -5.68 13.61
CA PRO A 175 1.41 -5.38 14.64
C PRO A 175 0.85 -4.85 15.96
N GLU A 176 -0.34 -4.29 15.94
CA GLU A 176 -1.04 -3.76 17.11
C GLU A 176 -1.92 -4.80 17.82
N GLN A 177 -2.16 -5.95 17.19
CA GLN A 177 -3.03 -7.01 17.69
C GLN A 177 -2.22 -8.25 18.01
N THR A 178 -2.11 -8.60 19.30
CA THR A 178 -1.49 -9.86 19.73
C THR A 178 -2.57 -10.93 19.91
N PHE A 179 -3.00 -11.56 18.81
CA PHE A 179 -3.88 -12.71 18.87
C PHE A 179 -3.09 -13.99 18.63
N PRO A 180 -3.28 -15.04 19.42
CA PRO A 180 -2.72 -16.36 19.11
C PRO A 180 -3.34 -16.90 17.82
N ALA A 181 -2.57 -17.66 17.05
CA ALA A 181 -3.07 -18.36 15.86
C ALA A 181 -4.32 -19.20 16.21
N GLY A 182 -5.39 -19.06 15.44
CA GLY A 182 -6.64 -19.81 15.62
C GLY A 182 -7.79 -19.01 16.25
N TYR A 183 -7.67 -17.70 16.39
CA TYR A 183 -8.78 -16.86 16.84
C TYR A 183 -9.72 -16.46 15.70
N TYR A 184 -11.01 -16.36 16.04
CA TYR A 184 -12.09 -16.11 15.11
C TYR A 184 -12.61 -14.69 15.27
N LEU A 185 -12.80 -13.99 14.15
CA LEU A 185 -13.66 -12.83 14.04
C LEU A 185 -15.07 -13.32 13.72
N ALA A 186 -16.03 -13.10 14.61
CA ALA A 186 -17.41 -13.40 14.34
C ALA A 186 -18.15 -12.15 13.83
N TYR A 187 -18.88 -12.30 12.76
CA TYR A 187 -19.80 -11.28 12.24
C TYR A 187 -21.24 -11.68 12.53
N GLU A 188 -22.06 -10.70 12.81
CA GLU A 188 -23.50 -10.89 12.86
C GLU A 188 -24.00 -11.11 11.41
N PRO A 189 -24.61 -12.26 11.07
CA PRO A 189 -24.82 -12.63 9.66
C PRO A 189 -25.92 -11.87 8.96
N LEU A 190 -26.74 -11.13 9.64
CA LEU A 190 -28.09 -10.93 9.14
C LEU A 190 -28.52 -9.52 8.81
N GLU A 191 -27.94 -8.47 9.29
CA GLU A 191 -28.57 -7.19 8.96
C GLU A 191 -27.66 -6.05 8.51
N GLU A 192 -26.40 -5.98 8.88
CA GLU A 192 -25.57 -4.81 8.48
C GLU A 192 -24.04 -4.97 8.63
N GLY A 193 -23.50 -6.16 8.69
CA GLY A 193 -22.03 -6.37 8.70
C GLY A 193 -21.33 -5.65 9.87
N ARG A 194 -21.92 -5.68 11.06
CA ARG A 194 -21.26 -5.13 12.24
C ARG A 194 -20.16 -6.06 12.68
N ILE A 195 -18.94 -5.59 12.59
CA ILE A 195 -17.81 -6.16 13.30
C ILE A 195 -18.09 -5.95 14.79
N ALA A 196 -18.02 -7.01 15.60
CA ALA A 196 -18.14 -6.85 17.04
C ALA A 196 -17.08 -5.85 17.53
N GLU A 197 -17.47 -5.00 18.46
CA GLU A 197 -16.72 -3.82 18.87
C GLU A 197 -15.34 -4.15 19.45
N THR A 198 -15.10 -5.39 19.89
CA THR A 198 -13.75 -5.90 20.19
C THR A 198 -13.66 -7.41 19.93
N LEU A 199 -12.61 -7.84 19.27
CA LEU A 199 -12.24 -9.25 19.11
C LEU A 199 -12.12 -9.98 20.46
N GLU A 200 -11.75 -9.28 21.51
CA GLU A 200 -11.59 -9.79 22.87
C GLU A 200 -12.91 -10.19 23.49
N GLU A 201 -13.99 -9.43 23.25
CA GLU A 201 -15.33 -9.75 23.74
C GLU A 201 -15.92 -10.99 23.06
N LEU A 202 -15.71 -11.12 21.74
CA LEU A 202 -16.13 -12.29 20.98
C LEU A 202 -15.37 -13.56 21.40
N ASN A 203 -14.06 -13.48 21.48
CA ASN A 203 -13.25 -14.59 21.89
C ASN A 203 -13.61 -15.07 23.31
N LYS A 204 -13.92 -14.14 24.20
CA LYS A 204 -14.37 -14.48 25.55
C LYS A 204 -15.72 -15.22 25.54
N LYS A 205 -16.67 -14.77 24.70
CA LYS A 205 -17.97 -15.43 24.57
C LYS A 205 -17.87 -16.80 23.92
N VAL A 206 -17.04 -16.99 22.92
CA VAL A 206 -16.82 -18.30 22.25
C VAL A 206 -16.12 -19.30 23.19
N LEU A 207 -15.15 -18.83 23.99
CA LEU A 207 -14.44 -19.69 24.95
C LEU A 207 -15.29 -20.04 26.18
N ASP A 208 -16.19 -19.15 26.62
CA ASP A 208 -17.07 -19.41 27.76
C ASP A 208 -18.23 -20.38 27.42
N ASN A 209 -18.54 -20.59 26.13
CA ASN A 209 -19.59 -21.47 25.64
C ASN A 209 -19.09 -22.81 25.07
N SER A 210 -17.79 -23.08 25.07
CA SER A 210 -17.16 -24.33 24.65
C SER A 210 -16.67 -25.14 25.87
#